data_5ad30c5cfc7750b57799fbf70e454f44
#
_entry.id   5ad30c5cfc7750b57799fbf70e454f44
#
_cell.length_a   1.000
_cell.length_b   1.000
_cell.length_c   1.000
_cell.angle_alpha   90.00
_cell.angle_beta   90.00
_cell.angle_gamma   90.00
#
_symmetry.space_group_name_H-M   'P 1'
#
loop_
_entity.id
_entity.type
_entity.pdbx_description
1 polymer ?
#
loop_
_entity_poly.entity_id
_entity_poly.type
_entity_poly.pdbx_seq_one_letter_code
_entity_poly.pdbx_strand_id
1 'polypeptide(L)'
;MSQGGDHLKAGQLGTADVTASTIANIGPGIDFYFGFGVIAATAGVAAPLTILAATAAVALLAFTVAEFTRAEPSAGSFITYVETALGARAGVATALLVTVGYTVAIAAVFTMSGGLVAMTLSHYSSWHPPWGPFSLVLTAGAI
;
A
#
# COMPACT_ATOMS: atom_id res chain seq x y z
N MET A 1 -19.58 -3.34 36.88
CA MET A 1 -18.89 -2.55 35.80
C MET A 1 -19.13 -3.30 34.52
N SER A 2 -20.12 -2.83 33.73
CA SER A 2 -20.48 -3.42 32.44
C SER A 2 -19.35 -3.11 31.43
N GLN A 3 -18.64 -4.13 30.99
CA GLN A 3 -17.78 -4.05 29.81
C GLN A 3 -18.71 -3.94 28.61
N GLY A 4 -18.97 -2.69 28.17
CA GLY A 4 -19.57 -2.42 26.89
C GLY A 4 -18.58 -2.86 25.81
N GLY A 5 -18.66 -4.12 25.41
CA GLY A 5 -17.97 -4.61 24.22
C GLY A 5 -18.49 -3.78 23.05
N ASP A 6 -17.61 -2.95 22.49
CA ASP A 6 -17.83 -2.22 21.26
C ASP A 6 -17.89 -3.27 20.13
N HIS A 7 -19.04 -3.91 20.01
CA HIS A 7 -19.29 -4.85 18.92
C HIS A 7 -19.33 -4.05 17.63
N LEU A 8 -18.25 -4.13 16.87
CA LEU A 8 -18.22 -3.64 15.49
C LEU A 8 -19.49 -4.11 14.79
N LYS A 9 -20.31 -3.17 14.35
CA LYS A 9 -21.58 -3.49 13.69
C LYS A 9 -21.27 -4.25 12.41
N ALA A 10 -21.55 -5.54 12.39
CA ALA A 10 -21.39 -6.38 11.22
C ALA A 10 -22.27 -5.87 10.06
N GLY A 11 -21.75 -5.88 8.84
CA GLY A 11 -22.55 -5.58 7.64
C GLY A 11 -22.73 -4.09 7.31
N GLN A 12 -21.98 -3.17 7.92
CA GLN A 12 -22.05 -1.72 7.62
C GLN A 12 -21.37 -1.36 6.29
N LEU A 13 -20.43 -2.18 5.82
CA LEU A 13 -19.70 -1.96 4.57
C LEU A 13 -20.12 -3.01 3.56
N GLY A 14 -20.61 -2.57 2.40
CA GLY A 14 -20.91 -3.44 1.27
C GLY A 14 -19.61 -3.88 0.55
N THR A 15 -19.68 -4.96 -0.21
CA THR A 15 -18.56 -5.45 -1.02
C THR A 15 -18.04 -4.35 -1.96
N ALA A 16 -18.95 -3.53 -2.51
CA ALA A 16 -18.60 -2.41 -3.37
C ALA A 16 -17.77 -1.34 -2.64
N ASP A 17 -18.13 -1.01 -1.39
CA ASP A 17 -17.44 0.00 -0.59
C ASP A 17 -16.02 -0.46 -0.25
N VAL A 18 -15.86 -1.73 0.14
CA VAL A 18 -14.55 -2.33 0.43
C VAL A 18 -13.69 -2.38 -0.83
N THR A 19 -14.26 -2.78 -1.97
CA THR A 19 -13.55 -2.84 -3.24
C THR A 19 -13.12 -1.45 -3.70
N ALA A 20 -14.00 -0.46 -3.63
CA ALA A 20 -13.69 0.92 -4.00
C ALA A 20 -12.58 1.51 -3.11
N SER A 21 -12.66 1.29 -1.80
CA SER A 21 -11.63 1.72 -0.84
C SER A 21 -10.27 1.06 -1.11
N THR A 22 -10.27 -0.23 -1.43
CA THR A 22 -9.04 -0.98 -1.76
C THR A 22 -8.41 -0.45 -3.05
N ILE A 23 -9.20 -0.24 -4.11
CA ILE A 23 -8.71 0.32 -5.38
C ILE A 23 -8.16 1.73 -5.17
N ALA A 24 -8.84 2.57 -4.39
CA ALA A 24 -8.37 3.92 -4.09
C ALA A 24 -7.03 3.92 -3.33
N ASN A 25 -6.82 2.94 -2.44
CA ASN A 25 -5.59 2.83 -1.65
C ASN A 25 -4.39 2.33 -2.48
N ILE A 26 -4.61 1.58 -3.55
CA ILE A 26 -3.54 1.07 -4.43
C ILE A 26 -2.94 2.19 -5.29
N GLY A 27 -3.69 3.25 -5.61
CA GLY A 27 -3.20 4.36 -6.45
C GLY A 27 -2.79 3.91 -7.87
N PRO A 28 -3.67 3.23 -8.64
CA PRO A 28 -3.29 2.51 -9.86
C PRO A 28 -2.60 3.37 -10.91
N GLY A 29 -2.86 4.67 -10.93
CA GLY A 29 -2.18 5.60 -11.85
C GLY A 29 -0.68 5.73 -11.57
N ILE A 30 -0.31 5.95 -10.31
CA ILE A 30 1.10 6.10 -9.90
C ILE A 30 1.84 4.77 -10.04
N ASP A 31 1.23 3.68 -9.59
CA ASP A 31 1.85 2.35 -9.65
C ASP A 31 2.08 1.92 -11.10
N PHE A 32 1.15 2.21 -12.01
CA PHE A 32 1.31 1.88 -13.42
C PHE A 32 2.40 2.74 -14.08
N TYR A 33 2.31 4.06 -13.98
CA TYR A 33 3.23 4.94 -14.72
C TYR A 33 4.64 4.94 -14.13
N PHE A 34 4.78 4.93 -12.82
CA PHE A 34 6.07 4.98 -12.17
C PHE A 34 6.64 3.58 -11.93
N GLY A 35 5.87 2.68 -11.35
CA GLY A 35 6.31 1.32 -11.03
C GLY A 35 6.65 0.52 -12.29
N PHE A 36 5.78 0.53 -13.30
CA PHE A 36 6.05 -0.13 -14.57
C PHE A 36 7.26 0.47 -15.29
N GLY A 37 7.41 1.80 -15.26
CA GLY A 37 8.56 2.48 -15.84
C GLY A 37 9.88 2.02 -15.25
N VAL A 38 9.97 1.90 -13.92
CA VAL A 38 11.17 1.40 -13.22
C VAL A 38 11.42 -0.07 -13.55
N ILE A 39 10.39 -0.91 -13.56
CA ILE A 39 10.52 -2.33 -13.92
C ILE A 39 10.98 -2.48 -15.37
N ALA A 40 10.42 -1.71 -16.29
CA ALA A 40 10.81 -1.74 -17.69
C ALA A 40 12.26 -1.27 -17.90
N ALA A 41 12.69 -0.25 -17.17
CA ALA A 41 14.06 0.25 -17.22
C ALA A 41 15.09 -0.75 -16.69
N THR A 42 14.73 -1.56 -15.68
CA THR A 42 15.64 -2.52 -15.05
C THR A 42 15.60 -3.91 -15.68
N ALA A 43 14.40 -4.41 -16.00
CA ALA A 43 14.18 -5.74 -16.55
C ALA A 43 14.12 -5.78 -18.09
N GLY A 44 13.99 -4.62 -18.75
CA GLY A 44 13.93 -4.52 -20.22
C GLY A 44 12.81 -5.39 -20.79
N VAL A 45 13.13 -6.22 -21.76
CA VAL A 45 12.18 -7.12 -22.45
C VAL A 45 11.57 -8.16 -21.49
N ALA A 46 12.21 -8.46 -20.36
CA ALA A 46 11.71 -9.40 -19.35
C ALA A 46 10.66 -8.78 -18.39
N ALA A 47 10.40 -7.49 -18.47
CA ALA A 47 9.47 -6.79 -17.58
C ALA A 47 8.07 -7.46 -17.50
N PRO A 48 7.41 -7.87 -18.60
CA PRO A 48 6.12 -8.55 -18.51
C PRO A 48 6.18 -9.86 -17.73
N LEU A 49 7.25 -10.64 -17.93
CA LEU A 49 7.44 -11.92 -17.23
C LEU A 49 7.69 -11.70 -15.73
N THR A 50 8.47 -10.67 -15.39
CA THR A 50 8.71 -10.28 -13.99
C THR A 50 7.40 -9.90 -13.29
N ILE A 51 6.54 -9.13 -13.95
CA ILE A 51 5.24 -8.73 -13.41
C ILE A 51 4.33 -9.94 -13.24
N LEU A 52 4.28 -10.86 -14.21
CA LEU A 52 3.49 -12.09 -14.10
C LEU A 52 3.95 -12.97 -12.94
N ALA A 53 5.26 -13.14 -12.78
CA ALA A 53 5.83 -13.92 -11.68
C ALA A 53 5.51 -13.27 -10.31
N ALA A 54 5.67 -11.95 -10.20
CA ALA A 54 5.32 -11.22 -8.99
C ALA A 54 3.81 -11.31 -8.68
N THR A 55 2.95 -11.18 -9.69
CA THR A 55 1.50 -11.31 -9.54
C THR A 55 1.12 -12.71 -9.06
N ALA A 56 1.73 -13.75 -9.58
CA ALA A 56 1.50 -15.13 -9.13
C ALA A 56 1.92 -15.32 -7.66
N ALA A 57 3.07 -14.80 -7.27
CA ALA A 57 3.53 -14.85 -5.87
C ALA A 57 2.58 -14.11 -4.92
N VAL A 58 2.14 -12.90 -5.28
CA VAL A 58 1.18 -12.12 -4.48
C VAL A 58 -0.18 -12.82 -4.43
N ALA A 59 -0.63 -13.45 -5.51
CA ALA A 59 -1.88 -14.21 -5.51
C ALA A 59 -1.83 -15.39 -4.52
N LEU A 60 -0.71 -16.10 -4.43
CA LEU A 60 -0.54 -17.16 -3.44
C LEU A 60 -0.61 -16.63 -2.00
N LEU A 61 0.02 -15.49 -1.73
CA LEU A 61 -0.10 -14.81 -0.44
C LEU A 61 -1.54 -14.41 -0.14
N ALA A 62 -2.25 -13.86 -1.14
CA ALA A 62 -3.65 -13.46 -0.99
C ALA A 62 -4.55 -14.66 -0.64
N PHE A 63 -4.35 -15.83 -1.24
CA PHE A 63 -5.06 -17.05 -0.86
C PHE A 63 -4.80 -17.43 0.60
N THR A 64 -3.55 -17.39 1.05
CA THR A 64 -3.19 -17.68 2.45
C THR A 64 -3.90 -16.72 3.41
N VAL A 65 -3.87 -15.42 3.12
CA VAL A 65 -4.55 -14.41 3.93
C VAL A 65 -6.07 -14.61 3.94
N ALA A 66 -6.66 -14.97 2.78
CA ALA A 66 -8.10 -15.24 2.70
C ALA A 66 -8.53 -16.43 3.58
N GLU A 67 -7.72 -17.48 3.66
CA GLU A 67 -7.99 -18.61 4.56
C GLU A 67 -7.91 -18.19 6.04
N PHE A 68 -6.91 -17.41 6.43
CA PHE A 68 -6.82 -16.87 7.80
C PHE A 68 -8.01 -15.96 8.14
N THR A 69 -8.42 -15.08 7.22
CA THR A 69 -9.56 -14.18 7.42
C THR A 69 -10.87 -14.93 7.59
N ARG A 70 -11.02 -16.09 6.95
CA ARG A 70 -12.19 -16.96 7.13
C ARG A 70 -12.20 -17.70 8.47
N ALA A 71 -11.01 -18.11 8.92
CA ALA A 71 -10.86 -18.85 10.16
C ALA A 71 -11.01 -17.93 11.40
N GLU A 72 -10.41 -16.74 11.35
CA GLU A 72 -10.43 -15.78 12.46
C GLU A 72 -10.66 -14.36 11.91
N PRO A 73 -11.92 -13.94 11.72
CA PRO A 73 -12.22 -12.58 11.28
C PRO A 73 -11.82 -11.58 12.37
N SER A 74 -10.81 -10.76 12.08
CA SER A 74 -10.26 -9.79 13.02
C SER A 74 -9.97 -8.46 12.33
N ALA A 75 -10.27 -7.36 13.03
CA ALA A 75 -9.89 -6.01 12.60
C ALA A 75 -8.37 -5.77 12.64
N GLY A 76 -7.63 -6.57 13.41
CA GLY A 76 -6.17 -6.50 13.52
C GLY A 76 -5.41 -7.14 12.35
N SER A 77 -6.11 -7.86 11.44
CA SER A 77 -5.54 -8.46 10.24
C SER A 77 -4.21 -9.21 10.52
N PHE A 78 -3.14 -8.91 9.82
CA PHE A 78 -1.84 -9.57 9.95
C PHE A 78 -1.29 -9.60 11.38
N ILE A 79 -1.50 -8.53 12.15
CA ILE A 79 -1.00 -8.44 13.53
C ILE A 79 -1.66 -9.52 14.39
N THR A 80 -2.98 -9.65 14.31
CA THR A 80 -3.72 -10.66 15.07
C THR A 80 -3.37 -12.08 14.62
N TYR A 81 -3.21 -12.32 13.31
CA TYR A 81 -2.86 -13.64 12.81
C TYR A 81 -1.48 -14.08 13.28
N VAL A 82 -0.49 -13.18 13.29
CA VAL A 82 0.85 -13.47 13.81
C VAL A 82 0.83 -13.64 15.32
N GLU A 83 0.04 -12.82 16.04
CA GLU A 83 -0.12 -12.96 17.50
C GLU A 83 -0.72 -14.30 17.89
N THR A 84 -1.77 -14.73 17.20
CA THR A 84 -2.44 -16.02 17.45
C THR A 84 -1.52 -17.20 17.14
N ALA A 85 -0.74 -17.11 16.05
CA ALA A 85 0.13 -18.19 15.61
C ALA A 85 1.47 -18.28 16.36
N LEU A 86 2.11 -17.15 16.67
CA LEU A 86 3.48 -17.05 17.18
C LEU A 86 3.58 -16.38 18.56
N GLY A 87 2.46 -15.92 19.10
CA GLY A 87 2.36 -15.30 20.41
C GLY A 87 2.54 -13.77 20.42
N ALA A 88 2.22 -13.15 21.56
CA ALA A 88 2.10 -11.69 21.72
C ALA A 88 3.39 -10.92 21.35
N ARG A 89 4.57 -11.47 21.59
CA ARG A 89 5.84 -10.81 21.24
C ARG A 89 6.00 -10.66 19.73
N ALA A 90 5.60 -11.68 18.98
CA ALA A 90 5.63 -11.65 17.51
C ALA A 90 4.56 -10.69 16.97
N GLY A 91 3.37 -10.63 17.58
CA GLY A 91 2.33 -9.66 17.27
C GLY A 91 2.81 -8.22 17.41
N VAL A 92 3.45 -7.87 18.53
CA VAL A 92 4.01 -6.53 18.76
C VAL A 92 5.11 -6.19 17.73
N ALA A 93 6.02 -7.13 17.46
CA ALA A 93 7.06 -6.93 16.44
C ALA A 93 6.44 -6.68 15.06
N THR A 94 5.42 -7.45 14.69
CA THR A 94 4.67 -7.26 13.43
C THR A 94 3.98 -5.90 13.39
N ALA A 95 3.36 -5.45 14.48
CA ALA A 95 2.72 -4.14 14.56
C ALA A 95 3.72 -3.01 14.30
N LEU A 96 4.91 -3.07 14.90
CA LEU A 96 5.98 -2.09 14.68
C LEU A 96 6.47 -2.12 13.23
N LEU A 97 6.73 -3.30 12.67
CA LEU A 97 7.17 -3.43 11.28
C LEU A 97 6.12 -2.90 10.29
N VAL A 98 4.85 -3.20 10.50
CA VAL A 98 3.75 -2.70 9.67
C VAL A 98 3.66 -1.19 9.77
N THR A 99 3.74 -0.61 10.97
CA THR A 99 3.69 0.84 11.15
C THR A 99 4.82 1.55 10.45
N VAL A 100 6.05 1.07 10.63
CA VAL A 100 7.24 1.62 9.94
C VAL A 100 7.10 1.44 8.43
N GLY A 101 6.69 0.26 7.97
CA GLY A 101 6.50 -0.04 6.55
C GLY A 101 5.49 0.90 5.89
N TYR A 102 4.33 1.13 6.51
CA TYR A 102 3.33 2.08 6.01
C TYR A 102 3.84 3.52 6.00
N THR A 103 4.57 3.94 7.03
CA THR A 103 5.17 5.29 7.08
C THR A 103 6.13 5.51 5.92
N VAL A 104 7.02 4.53 5.66
CA VAL A 104 7.95 4.58 4.54
C VAL A 104 7.21 4.55 3.20
N ALA A 105 6.18 3.71 3.06
CA ALA A 105 5.37 3.62 1.84
C ALA A 105 4.66 4.95 1.53
N ILE A 106 4.06 5.59 2.52
CA ILE A 106 3.44 6.92 2.36
C ILE A 106 4.46 7.95 1.90
N ALA A 107 5.64 8.01 2.53
CA ALA A 107 6.71 8.91 2.12
C ALA A 107 7.17 8.65 0.68
N ALA A 108 7.27 7.39 0.26
CA ALA A 108 7.60 7.01 -1.10
C ALA A 108 6.54 7.48 -2.11
N VAL A 109 5.25 7.29 -1.82
CA VAL A 109 4.14 7.74 -2.69
C VAL A 109 4.16 9.25 -2.87
N PHE A 110 4.37 10.04 -1.82
CA PHE A 110 4.49 11.50 -1.93
C PHE A 110 5.69 11.91 -2.77
N THR A 111 6.84 11.24 -2.59
CA THR A 111 8.04 11.51 -3.36
C THR A 111 7.83 11.20 -4.85
N MET A 112 7.20 10.07 -5.16
CA MET A 112 6.86 9.69 -6.54
C MET A 112 5.88 10.67 -7.17
N SER A 113 4.86 11.10 -6.44
CA SER A 113 3.88 12.10 -6.91
C SER A 113 4.56 13.42 -7.26
N GLY A 114 5.47 13.89 -6.41
CA GLY A 114 6.28 15.08 -6.68
C GLY A 114 7.14 14.93 -7.93
N GLY A 115 7.76 13.76 -8.13
CA GLY A 115 8.53 13.44 -9.31
C GLY A 115 7.70 13.48 -10.60
N LEU A 116 6.50 12.89 -10.61
CA LEU A 116 5.59 12.92 -11.75
C LEU A 116 5.17 14.34 -12.13
N VAL A 117 4.80 15.15 -11.12
CA VAL A 117 4.42 16.54 -11.36
C VAL A 117 5.61 17.34 -11.91
N ALA A 118 6.81 17.17 -11.36
CA ALA A 118 8.02 17.82 -11.84
C ALA A 118 8.35 17.42 -13.30
N MET A 119 8.25 16.13 -13.65
CA MET A 119 8.43 15.64 -15.02
C MET A 119 7.40 16.24 -15.99
N THR A 120 6.15 16.29 -15.58
CA THR A 120 5.07 16.87 -16.40
C THR A 120 5.31 18.36 -16.64
N LEU A 121 5.66 19.11 -15.61
CA LEU A 121 5.96 20.54 -15.72
C LEU A 121 7.17 20.80 -16.62
N SER A 122 8.23 20.01 -16.50
CA SER A 122 9.41 20.15 -17.36
C SER A 122 9.14 19.82 -18.83
N HIS A 123 8.12 18.99 -19.11
CA HIS A 123 7.72 18.66 -20.47
C HIS A 123 6.92 19.76 -21.15
N TYR A 124 6.05 20.47 -20.39
CA TYR A 124 5.18 21.52 -20.92
C TYR A 124 5.71 22.94 -20.69
N SER A 125 6.74 23.10 -19.86
CA SER A 125 7.32 24.38 -19.50
C SER A 125 8.85 24.30 -19.48
N SER A 126 9.51 25.42 -19.74
CA SER A 126 10.97 25.54 -19.58
C SER A 126 11.42 25.54 -18.12
N TRP A 127 10.49 25.41 -17.19
CA TRP A 127 10.78 25.37 -15.76
C TRP A 127 11.09 23.94 -15.31
N HIS A 128 12.29 23.75 -14.76
CA HIS A 128 12.78 22.46 -14.26
C HIS A 128 12.88 22.50 -12.74
N PRO A 129 11.79 22.27 -12.01
CA PRO A 129 11.85 22.26 -10.54
C PRO A 129 12.70 21.10 -10.05
N PRO A 130 13.54 21.30 -9.01
CA PRO A 130 14.24 20.20 -8.37
C PRO A 130 13.22 19.29 -7.68
N TRP A 131 13.08 18.06 -8.14
CA TRP A 131 12.01 17.16 -7.73
C TRP A 131 12.00 16.86 -6.22
N GLY A 132 13.16 16.79 -5.55
CA GLY A 132 13.27 16.56 -4.11
C GLY A 132 12.59 17.62 -3.26
N PRO A 133 13.02 18.91 -3.29
CA PRO A 133 12.33 20.00 -2.61
C PRO A 133 10.88 20.19 -3.05
N PHE A 134 10.58 19.95 -4.33
CA PHE A 134 9.23 20.09 -4.86
C PHE A 134 8.27 19.05 -4.27
N SER A 135 8.71 17.79 -4.11
CA SER A 135 7.90 16.75 -3.45
C SER A 135 7.64 17.07 -1.97
N LEU A 136 8.62 17.67 -1.26
CA LEU A 136 8.44 18.11 0.12
C LEU A 136 7.39 19.23 0.23
N VAL A 137 7.41 20.20 -0.69
CA VAL A 137 6.41 21.29 -0.71
C VAL A 137 5.02 20.74 -0.98
N LEU A 138 4.87 19.81 -1.93
CA LEU A 138 3.58 19.14 -2.20
C LEU A 138 3.08 18.35 -0.99
N THR A 139 3.97 17.64 -0.29
CA THR A 139 3.62 16.90 0.93
C THR A 139 3.15 17.86 2.03
N ALA A 140 3.88 18.95 2.25
CA ALA A 140 3.51 19.95 3.26
C ALA A 140 2.20 20.68 2.93
N GLY A 141 1.89 20.85 1.65
CA GLY A 141 0.63 21.48 1.20
C GLY A 141 -0.59 20.54 1.24
N ALA A 142 -0.38 19.23 1.40
CA ALA A 142 -1.43 18.20 1.46
C ALA A 142 -1.85 17.85 2.90
N ILE A 143 -1.14 18.34 3.91
CA ILE A 143 -1.41 18.20 5.35
C ILE A 143 -2.13 19.44 5.86
#